data_09039181bbe68eb79fdaf24f4d79eb9b
#
_entry.id   09039181bbe68eb79fdaf24f4d79eb9b
#
_cell.length_a   1.000
_cell.length_b   1.000
_cell.length_c   1.000
_cell.angle_alpha   90.00
_cell.angle_beta   90.00
_cell.angle_gamma   90.00
#
_symmetry.space_group_name_H-M   'P 1'
#
loop_
_entity.id
_entity.type
_entity.pdbx_description
1 polymer ?
#
loop_
_entity_poly.entity_id
_entity_poly.type
_entity_poly.pdbx_seq_one_letter_code
_entity_poly.pdbx_strand_id
1 'polypeptide(L)'
;MSNYNIQIIKFANENACFDLQFRKDIRKERTNSPTYYRWKIQFIITGPKDNLKTMNQIKKELNCGNVHLIKNQSRFSVQNINEINNSVIPYFKKNKLSGNKKKDFELWQKAAEIVYKNKGIYISKWKKSDLVSLMHIHKSIAKYKNNSRKPKWIEIAETLSKR
;
A
#
# COMPACT_ATOMS: atom_id res chain seq x y z
N MET A 1 11.04 -17.48 -17.10
CA MET A 1 10.08 -16.42 -16.75
C MET A 1 9.03 -16.34 -17.86
N SER A 2 7.75 -16.40 -17.53
CA SER A 2 6.70 -16.29 -18.54
C SER A 2 6.65 -14.89 -19.13
N ASN A 3 6.20 -14.76 -20.39
CA ASN A 3 6.06 -13.44 -21.05
C ASN A 3 5.12 -12.52 -20.26
N TYR A 4 4.13 -13.08 -19.58
CA TYR A 4 3.20 -12.32 -18.74
C TYR A 4 3.90 -11.65 -17.54
N ASN A 5 4.80 -12.36 -16.87
CA ASN A 5 5.56 -11.83 -15.76
C ASN A 5 6.44 -10.65 -16.18
N ILE A 6 7.08 -10.75 -17.34
CA ILE A 6 7.91 -9.67 -17.89
C ILE A 6 7.06 -8.42 -18.13
N GLN A 7 5.87 -8.58 -18.72
CA GLN A 7 4.96 -7.47 -18.98
C GLN A 7 4.44 -6.83 -17.69
N ILE A 8 4.07 -7.66 -16.69
CA ILE A 8 3.58 -7.18 -15.40
C ILE A 8 4.67 -6.40 -14.68
N ILE A 9 5.90 -6.90 -14.66
CA ILE A 9 7.05 -6.23 -14.03
C ILE A 9 7.32 -4.88 -14.70
N LYS A 10 7.33 -4.84 -16.03
CA LYS A 10 7.51 -3.61 -16.79
C LYS A 10 6.40 -2.59 -16.46
N PHE A 11 5.16 -3.03 -16.45
CA PHE A 11 4.03 -2.17 -16.15
C PHE A 11 4.07 -1.68 -14.70
N ALA A 12 4.46 -2.54 -13.77
CA ALA A 12 4.62 -2.17 -12.35
C ALA A 12 5.74 -1.16 -12.15
N ASN A 13 6.88 -1.32 -12.82
CA ASN A 13 7.97 -0.35 -12.75
C ASN A 13 7.55 1.04 -13.21
N GLU A 14 6.64 1.13 -14.18
CA GLU A 14 6.16 2.40 -14.72
C GLU A 14 5.02 2.99 -13.92
N ASN A 15 4.10 2.18 -13.41
CA ASN A 15 2.78 2.63 -12.95
C ASN A 15 2.38 2.19 -11.54
N ALA A 16 3.14 1.34 -10.87
CA ALA A 16 2.77 0.86 -9.55
C ALA A 16 2.99 1.92 -8.46
N CYS A 17 2.08 1.94 -7.50
CA CYS A 17 2.20 2.75 -6.30
C CYS A 17 2.17 1.82 -5.07
N PHE A 18 3.24 1.84 -4.31
CA PHE A 18 3.35 1.18 -3.02
C PHE A 18 2.99 2.21 -1.95
N ASP A 19 1.76 2.18 -1.47
CA ASP A 19 1.18 3.25 -0.68
C ASP A 19 1.06 2.89 0.80
N LEU A 20 1.44 3.83 1.64
CA LEU A 20 1.31 3.75 3.10
C LEU A 20 0.70 5.06 3.58
N GLN A 21 -0.48 4.98 4.21
CA GLN A 21 -1.21 6.13 4.68
C GLN A 21 -1.61 5.97 6.14
N PHE A 22 -1.61 7.06 6.86
CA PHE A 22 -2.25 7.15 8.16
C PHE A 22 -3.63 7.77 7.98
N ARG A 23 -4.67 7.04 8.37
CA ARG A 23 -6.06 7.44 8.14
C ARG A 23 -6.88 7.47 9.39
N LYS A 24 -7.87 8.36 9.35
CA LYS A 24 -8.95 8.43 10.32
C LYS A 24 -10.13 7.63 9.77
N ASP A 25 -10.57 6.63 10.53
CA ASP A 25 -11.77 5.87 10.19
C ASP A 25 -12.92 6.29 11.09
N ILE A 26 -14.03 6.68 10.45
CA ILE A 26 -15.28 6.96 11.13
C ILE A 26 -16.24 5.82 10.80
N ARG A 27 -16.63 5.02 11.80
CA ARG A 27 -17.70 4.05 11.61
C ARG A 27 -19.02 4.79 11.61
N LYS A 28 -19.69 4.81 10.47
CA LYS A 28 -20.98 5.49 10.30
C LYS A 28 -22.18 4.75 10.88
N GLU A 29 -21.96 3.56 11.43
CA GLU A 29 -23.01 2.64 11.87
C GLU A 29 -23.66 3.03 13.21
N ARG A 30 -23.06 3.93 13.97
CA ARG A 30 -23.57 4.37 15.29
C ARG A 30 -23.34 5.87 15.45
N THR A 31 -24.33 6.55 16.02
CA THR A 31 -24.34 8.01 16.23
C THR A 31 -23.21 8.52 17.13
N ASN A 32 -22.58 7.66 17.94
CA ASN A 32 -21.47 8.00 18.84
C ASN A 32 -20.28 7.08 18.65
N SER A 33 -20.02 6.65 17.41
CA SER A 33 -18.88 5.77 17.13
C SER A 33 -17.58 6.49 17.39
N PRO A 34 -16.65 5.87 18.15
CA PRO A 34 -15.35 6.48 18.36
C PRO A 34 -14.59 6.59 17.05
N THR A 35 -13.81 7.64 16.93
CA THR A 35 -12.90 7.85 15.80
C THR A 35 -11.69 6.96 15.98
N TYR A 36 -11.39 6.15 14.97
CA TYR A 36 -10.21 5.30 14.96
C TYR A 36 -9.18 5.85 13.99
N TYR A 37 -7.93 5.80 14.36
CA TYR A 37 -6.80 6.06 13.45
C TYR A 37 -6.13 4.74 13.15
N ARG A 38 -5.68 4.59 11.89
CA ARG A 38 -4.97 3.38 11.49
C ARG A 38 -3.93 3.66 10.41
N TRP A 39 -2.91 2.85 10.38
CA TRP A 39 -1.99 2.75 9.26
C TRP A 39 -2.63 1.85 8.21
N LYS A 40 -2.84 2.41 7.03
CA LYS A 40 -3.39 1.67 5.89
C LYS A 40 -2.31 1.45 4.86
N ILE A 41 -2.19 0.21 4.42
CA ILE A 41 -1.26 -0.17 3.38
C ILE A 41 -2.04 -0.65 2.17
N GLN A 42 -1.58 -0.29 0.97
CA GLN A 42 -2.23 -0.72 -0.27
C GLN A 42 -1.22 -0.75 -1.42
N PHE A 43 -1.51 -1.60 -2.38
CA PHE A 43 -0.80 -1.71 -3.64
C PHE A 43 -1.75 -1.28 -4.76
N ILE A 44 -1.31 -0.35 -5.60
CA ILE A 44 -2.16 0.23 -6.65
C ILE A 44 -1.38 0.29 -7.96
N ILE A 45 -2.04 -0.13 -9.04
CA ILE A 45 -1.57 0.13 -10.39
C ILE A 45 -2.66 0.89 -11.13
N THR A 46 -2.32 2.03 -11.73
CA THR A 46 -3.25 2.87 -12.48
C THR A 46 -2.77 2.97 -13.92
N GLY A 47 -3.70 2.92 -14.85
CA GLY A 47 -3.41 3.09 -16.26
C GLY A 47 -4.60 3.64 -17.03
N PRO A 48 -4.45 3.91 -18.34
CA PRO A 48 -5.56 4.32 -19.18
C PRO A 48 -6.67 3.27 -19.21
N LYS A 49 -7.88 3.68 -19.57
CA LYS A 49 -9.05 2.81 -19.73
C LYS A 49 -8.74 1.59 -20.62
N ASP A 50 -7.93 1.78 -21.65
CA ASP A 50 -7.58 0.73 -22.61
C ASP A 50 -6.77 -0.41 -21.98
N ASN A 51 -6.19 -0.19 -20.79
CA ASN A 51 -5.40 -1.18 -20.08
C ASN A 51 -6.23 -2.08 -19.16
N LEU A 52 -7.55 -2.05 -19.27
CA LEU A 52 -8.43 -2.89 -18.45
C LEU A 52 -8.08 -4.38 -18.56
N LYS A 53 -7.81 -4.84 -19.78
CA LYS A 53 -7.40 -6.23 -20.02
C LYS A 53 -6.10 -6.57 -19.27
N THR A 54 -5.13 -5.68 -19.30
CA THR A 54 -3.87 -5.84 -18.58
C THR A 54 -4.10 -5.88 -17.06
N MET A 55 -4.99 -5.03 -16.54
CA MET A 55 -5.33 -5.03 -15.10
C MET A 55 -5.96 -6.35 -14.68
N ASN A 56 -6.84 -6.91 -15.51
CA ASN A 56 -7.45 -8.22 -15.23
C ASN A 56 -6.43 -9.36 -15.29
N GLN A 57 -5.43 -9.28 -16.16
CA GLN A 57 -4.33 -10.24 -16.22
C GLN A 57 -3.47 -10.18 -14.94
N ILE A 58 -3.20 -8.97 -14.45
CA ILE A 58 -2.46 -8.76 -13.21
C ILE A 58 -3.22 -9.38 -12.03
N LYS A 59 -4.53 -9.13 -11.96
CA LYS A 59 -5.39 -9.73 -10.93
C LYS A 59 -5.33 -11.26 -10.97
N LYS A 60 -5.40 -11.84 -12.14
CA LYS A 60 -5.32 -13.29 -12.34
C LYS A 60 -3.97 -13.85 -11.89
N GLU A 61 -2.89 -13.19 -12.27
CA GLU A 61 -1.53 -13.63 -11.94
C GLU A 61 -1.24 -13.55 -10.45
N LEU A 62 -1.66 -12.46 -9.81
CA LEU A 62 -1.51 -12.28 -8.37
C LEU A 62 -2.55 -13.04 -7.55
N ASN A 63 -3.64 -13.45 -8.18
CA ASN A 63 -4.76 -14.16 -7.56
C ASN A 63 -5.35 -13.39 -6.37
N CYS A 64 -5.43 -12.07 -6.48
CA CYS A 64 -5.98 -11.20 -5.45
C CYS A 64 -6.29 -9.82 -6.01
N GLY A 65 -6.93 -8.98 -5.19
CA GLY A 65 -7.19 -7.60 -5.52
C GLY A 65 -8.46 -7.37 -6.31
N ASN A 66 -8.67 -6.12 -6.70
CA ASN A 66 -9.86 -5.68 -7.42
C ASN A 66 -9.48 -4.77 -8.58
N VAL A 67 -10.25 -4.86 -9.66
CA VAL A 67 -10.09 -4.01 -10.84
C VAL A 67 -11.30 -3.09 -10.94
N HIS A 68 -11.04 -1.80 -11.12
CA HIS A 68 -12.07 -0.78 -11.25
C HIS A 68 -11.84 0.11 -12.46
N LEU A 69 -12.93 0.55 -13.09
CA LEU A 69 -12.92 1.65 -14.03
C LEU A 69 -13.38 2.91 -13.31
N ILE A 70 -12.55 3.94 -13.31
CA ILE A 70 -12.86 5.24 -12.70
C ILE A 70 -12.63 6.31 -13.78
N LYS A 71 -13.73 6.88 -14.30
CA LYS A 71 -13.67 7.83 -15.42
C LYS A 71 -12.94 7.19 -16.62
N ASN A 72 -11.82 7.77 -17.04
CA ASN A 72 -11.01 7.28 -18.16
C ASN A 72 -9.81 6.45 -17.73
N GLN A 73 -9.81 5.96 -16.49
CA GLN A 73 -8.70 5.19 -15.94
C GLN A 73 -9.12 3.79 -15.53
N SER A 74 -8.26 2.83 -15.75
CA SER A 74 -8.35 1.49 -15.16
C SER A 74 -7.43 1.44 -13.93
N ARG A 75 -7.88 0.75 -12.90
CA ARG A 75 -7.15 0.67 -11.63
C ARG A 75 -7.22 -0.74 -11.06
N PHE A 76 -6.07 -1.30 -10.75
CA PHE A 76 -5.93 -2.50 -9.95
C PHE A 76 -5.49 -2.11 -8.55
N SER A 77 -6.14 -2.65 -7.52
CA SER A 77 -5.78 -2.35 -6.14
C SER A 77 -5.87 -3.57 -5.23
N VAL A 78 -4.94 -3.67 -4.30
CA VAL A 78 -4.96 -4.66 -3.22
C VAL A 78 -4.88 -3.89 -1.91
N GLN A 79 -5.92 -4.01 -1.08
CA GLN A 79 -6.03 -3.29 0.19
C GLN A 79 -6.03 -4.20 1.40
N ASN A 80 -6.31 -5.48 1.20
CA ASN A 80 -6.33 -6.46 2.28
C ASN A 80 -4.91 -6.86 2.67
N ILE A 81 -4.58 -6.69 3.95
CA ILE A 81 -3.21 -6.97 4.44
C ILE A 81 -2.82 -8.45 4.29
N ASN A 82 -3.76 -9.36 4.38
CA ASN A 82 -3.50 -10.78 4.17
C ASN A 82 -3.12 -11.07 2.72
N GLU A 83 -3.83 -10.48 1.76
CA GLU A 83 -3.52 -10.60 0.33
C GLU A 83 -2.17 -9.96 0.00
N ILE A 84 -1.88 -8.82 0.60
CA ILE A 84 -0.59 -8.13 0.44
C ILE A 84 0.55 -9.04 0.92
N ASN A 85 0.41 -9.58 2.12
CA ASN A 85 1.45 -10.44 2.72
C ASN A 85 1.60 -11.77 2.00
N ASN A 86 0.49 -12.37 1.57
CA ASN A 86 0.49 -13.74 1.03
C ASN A 86 0.65 -13.80 -0.49
N SER A 87 0.36 -12.72 -1.22
CA SER A 87 0.37 -12.72 -2.68
C SER A 87 1.25 -11.63 -3.29
N VAL A 88 1.07 -10.37 -2.91
CA VAL A 88 1.80 -9.24 -3.52
C VAL A 88 3.29 -9.28 -3.17
N ILE A 89 3.62 -9.42 -1.90
CA ILE A 89 5.01 -9.41 -1.44
C ILE A 89 5.80 -10.60 -2.01
N PRO A 90 5.30 -11.85 -1.92
CA PRO A 90 6.02 -12.98 -2.52
C PRO A 90 6.21 -12.83 -4.04
N TYR A 91 5.23 -12.27 -4.74
CA TYR A 91 5.32 -12.05 -6.18
C TYR A 91 6.51 -11.14 -6.54
N PHE A 92 6.65 -9.99 -5.88
CA PHE A 92 7.72 -9.04 -6.18
C PHE A 92 9.07 -9.40 -5.55
N LYS A 93 9.09 -10.30 -4.58
CA LYS A 93 10.35 -10.92 -4.11
C LYS A 93 10.91 -11.86 -5.16
N LYS A 94 10.06 -12.61 -5.83
CA LYS A 94 10.44 -13.53 -6.90
C LYS A 94 10.70 -12.79 -8.21
N ASN A 95 9.86 -11.84 -8.56
CA ASN A 95 9.91 -11.07 -9.80
C ASN A 95 10.34 -9.64 -9.48
N LYS A 96 11.65 -9.41 -9.46
CA LYS A 96 12.24 -8.18 -8.92
C LYS A 96 11.94 -6.95 -9.77
N LEU A 97 11.55 -5.89 -9.11
CA LEU A 97 11.45 -4.55 -9.67
C LEU A 97 12.84 -3.93 -9.81
N SER A 98 12.91 -2.76 -10.47
CA SER A 98 14.17 -2.05 -10.68
C SER A 98 14.04 -0.57 -10.30
N GLY A 99 15.19 0.09 -10.13
CA GLY A 99 15.26 1.53 -9.88
C GLY A 99 14.51 1.97 -8.61
N ASN A 100 13.81 3.09 -8.72
CA ASN A 100 13.08 3.67 -7.59
C ASN A 100 11.93 2.79 -7.11
N LYS A 101 11.28 2.06 -8.01
CA LYS A 101 10.20 1.14 -7.63
C LYS A 101 10.69 0.00 -6.75
N LYS A 102 11.90 -0.49 -7.01
CA LYS A 102 12.52 -1.49 -6.15
C LYS A 102 12.74 -0.95 -4.74
N LYS A 103 13.23 0.28 -4.61
CA LYS A 103 13.44 0.93 -3.31
C LYS A 103 12.12 1.16 -2.59
N ASP A 104 11.11 1.65 -3.30
CA ASP A 104 9.76 1.83 -2.75
C ASP A 104 9.18 0.52 -2.24
N PHE A 105 9.32 -0.55 -3.02
CA PHE A 105 8.86 -1.88 -2.63
C PHE A 105 9.55 -2.37 -1.35
N GLU A 106 10.85 -2.23 -1.25
CA GLU A 106 11.62 -2.68 -0.10
C GLU A 106 11.18 -1.96 1.19
N LEU A 107 10.97 -0.65 1.11
CA LEU A 107 10.46 0.14 2.23
C LEU A 107 9.02 -0.25 2.59
N TRP A 108 8.18 -0.34 1.57
CA TRP A 108 6.78 -0.70 1.72
C TRP A 108 6.60 -2.11 2.28
N GLN A 109 7.45 -3.04 1.88
CA GLN A 109 7.46 -4.40 2.41
C GLN A 109 7.68 -4.42 3.92
N LYS A 110 8.64 -3.62 4.41
CA LYS A 110 8.90 -3.51 5.86
C LYS A 110 7.68 -2.97 6.58
N ALA A 111 7.01 -1.96 6.01
CA ALA A 111 5.77 -1.43 6.57
C ALA A 111 4.66 -2.49 6.58
N ALA A 112 4.54 -3.25 5.50
CA ALA A 112 3.55 -4.32 5.41
C ALA A 112 3.76 -5.39 6.48
N GLU A 113 4.99 -5.76 6.77
CA GLU A 113 5.32 -6.72 7.82
C GLU A 113 4.86 -6.21 9.20
N ILE A 114 5.06 -4.93 9.48
CA ILE A 114 4.62 -4.30 10.73
C ILE A 114 3.09 -4.29 10.83
N VAL A 115 2.42 -3.88 9.78
CA VAL A 115 0.95 -3.83 9.74
C VAL A 115 0.35 -5.24 9.87
N TYR A 116 0.92 -6.22 9.17
CA TYR A 116 0.48 -7.61 9.23
C TYR A 116 0.62 -8.21 10.64
N LYS A 117 1.76 -7.97 11.27
CA LYS A 117 2.04 -8.43 12.64
C LYS A 117 1.01 -7.88 13.65
N ASN A 118 0.55 -6.65 13.43
CA ASN A 118 -0.36 -5.95 14.33
C ASN A 118 -1.83 -6.00 13.88
N LYS A 119 -2.16 -6.82 12.89
CA LYS A 119 -3.55 -6.93 12.43
C LYS A 119 -4.48 -7.37 13.56
N GLY A 120 -5.64 -6.73 13.65
CA GLY A 120 -6.62 -7.00 14.70
C GLY A 120 -6.29 -6.38 16.05
N ILE A 121 -5.19 -5.65 16.17
CA ILE A 121 -4.78 -4.98 17.40
C ILE A 121 -5.03 -3.47 17.24
N TYR A 122 -5.64 -2.85 18.26
CA TYR A 122 -5.82 -1.40 18.27
C TYR A 122 -4.48 -0.68 18.27
N ILE A 123 -4.37 0.40 17.52
CA ILE A 123 -3.12 1.15 17.36
C ILE A 123 -2.54 1.63 18.69
N SER A 124 -3.38 1.91 19.68
CA SER A 124 -2.94 2.30 21.02
C SER A 124 -2.13 1.22 21.74
N LYS A 125 -2.24 -0.03 21.28
CA LYS A 125 -1.51 -1.19 21.85
C LYS A 125 -0.31 -1.61 21.03
N TRP A 126 -0.06 -0.94 19.90
CA TRP A 126 1.13 -1.23 19.10
C TRP A 126 2.39 -0.77 19.82
N LYS A 127 3.48 -1.47 19.64
CA LYS A 127 4.77 -1.08 20.19
C LYS A 127 5.22 0.27 19.62
N LYS A 128 5.77 1.11 20.46
CA LYS A 128 6.31 2.41 20.04
C LYS A 128 7.33 2.25 18.92
N SER A 129 8.19 1.24 18.98
CA SER A 129 9.17 0.96 17.93
C SER A 129 8.53 0.71 16.57
N ASP A 130 7.39 0.02 16.52
CA ASP A 130 6.64 -0.21 15.29
C ASP A 130 6.08 1.10 14.73
N LEU A 131 5.51 1.95 15.58
CA LEU A 131 4.97 3.24 15.17
C LEU A 131 6.07 4.18 14.65
N VAL A 132 7.21 4.21 15.31
CA VAL A 132 8.38 5.00 14.87
C VAL A 132 8.88 4.50 13.53
N SER A 133 8.99 3.18 13.35
CA SER A 133 9.42 2.60 12.08
C SER A 133 8.49 2.95 10.93
N LEU A 134 7.16 2.89 11.14
CA LEU A 134 6.18 3.28 10.12
C LEU A 134 6.31 4.76 9.75
N MET A 135 6.56 5.64 10.71
CA MET A 135 6.80 7.05 10.45
C MET A 135 8.03 7.27 9.58
N HIS A 136 9.13 6.59 9.88
CA HIS A 136 10.35 6.67 9.09
C HIS A 136 10.14 6.17 7.66
N ILE A 137 9.46 5.05 7.51
CA ILE A 137 9.13 4.48 6.19
C ILE A 137 8.26 5.45 5.40
N HIS A 138 7.23 6.01 6.03
CA HIS A 138 6.33 6.97 5.40
C HIS A 138 7.09 8.19 4.87
N LYS A 139 7.98 8.76 5.68
CA LYS A 139 8.80 9.89 5.29
C LYS A 139 9.76 9.55 4.14
N SER A 140 10.33 8.36 4.16
CA SER A 140 11.26 7.90 3.13
C SER A 140 10.55 7.68 1.78
N ILE A 141 9.38 7.08 1.78
CA ILE A 141 8.55 6.91 0.58
C ILE A 141 8.15 8.28 0.01
N ALA A 142 7.74 9.21 0.85
CA ALA A 142 7.34 10.56 0.43
C ALA A 142 8.49 11.30 -0.27
N LYS A 143 9.73 11.07 0.14
CA LYS A 143 10.94 11.65 -0.46
C LYS A 143 11.06 11.29 -1.95
N TYR A 144 10.75 10.04 -2.32
CA TYR A 144 10.86 9.58 -3.70
C TYR A 144 9.69 10.04 -4.59
N LYS A 145 8.59 10.45 -3.99
CA LYS A 145 7.39 10.85 -4.73
C LYS A 145 7.30 12.35 -5.02
N ASN A 146 8.26 13.13 -4.58
CA ASN A 146 8.22 14.61 -4.69
C ASN A 146 6.92 15.21 -4.19
N ASN A 147 6.30 14.58 -3.19
CA ASN A 147 5.02 14.99 -2.69
C ASN A 147 5.22 16.06 -1.61
N SER A 148 5.00 17.33 -1.98
CA SER A 148 5.17 18.46 -1.09
C SER A 148 4.03 18.61 -0.07
N ARG A 149 2.93 17.87 -0.24
CA ARG A 149 1.80 17.95 0.69
C ARG A 149 2.02 17.06 1.88
N LYS A 150 2.00 17.66 3.07
CA LYS A 150 1.98 16.91 4.32
C LYS A 150 0.69 16.08 4.37
N PRO A 151 0.77 14.75 4.50
CA PRO A 151 -0.44 13.93 4.56
C PRO A 151 -1.33 14.35 5.71
N LYS A 152 -2.64 14.36 5.43
CA LYS A 152 -3.65 14.60 6.45
C LYS A 152 -3.46 13.58 7.59
N TRP A 153 -3.57 14.02 8.83
CA TRP A 153 -3.47 13.19 10.04
C TRP A 153 -2.06 12.71 10.40
N ILE A 154 -1.03 13.06 9.63
CA ILE A 154 0.35 12.62 9.94
C ILE A 154 0.85 13.18 11.28
N GLU A 155 0.40 14.35 11.68
CA GLU A 155 0.75 14.94 12.96
C GLU A 155 0.26 14.09 14.14
N ILE A 156 -0.90 13.45 13.98
CA ILE A 156 -1.43 12.53 14.99
C ILE A 156 -0.57 11.28 15.07
N ALA A 157 -0.13 10.76 13.92
CA ALA A 157 0.78 9.62 13.87
C ALA A 157 2.12 9.95 14.56
N GLU A 158 2.66 11.14 14.32
CA GLU A 158 3.88 11.60 14.99
C GLU A 158 3.69 11.65 16.51
N THR A 159 2.56 12.19 16.97
CA THR A 159 2.25 12.25 18.40
C THR A 159 2.16 10.85 19.01
N LEU A 160 1.47 9.93 18.35
CA LEU A 160 1.34 8.55 18.83
C LEU A 160 2.70 7.84 18.89
N SER A 161 3.59 8.12 17.96
CA SER A 161 4.93 7.50 17.93
C SER A 161 5.86 8.01 19.03
N LYS A 162 5.56 9.17 19.61
CA LYS A 162 6.38 9.81 20.68
C LYS A 162 5.91 9.49 22.10
N ARG A 163 4.76 8.87 22.25
CA ARG A 163 4.20 8.51 23.57
C ARG A 163 4.96 7.40 24.26
#